data_65550ec4cb2c5a8d8de578748a238c3c
#
_entry.id   65550ec4cb2c5a8d8de578748a238c3c
#
_cell.length_a   1.000
_cell.length_b   1.000
_cell.length_c   1.000
_cell.angle_alpha   90.00
_cell.angle_beta   90.00
_cell.angle_gamma   90.00
#
_symmetry.space_group_name_H-M   'P 1'
#
loop_
_entity.id
_entity.type
_entity.pdbx_description
1 polymer ?
#
loop_
_entity_poly.entity_id
_entity_poly.type
_entity_poly.pdbx_seq_one_letter_code
_entity_poly.pdbx_strand_id
1 'polypeptide(L)'
;MKIEKVQINAFGNLENKQIELGENINIIKGKNESGKSTFLKFIVDMFYGISKNKRGKEFSDYDRYKPWNNEEFSGKITYKLDNGKKYEVFRDFNKKNPKIYNEEGEDISKEYTIDKVAGSKFFTEQTKIEENTFLSTFAACQTEVKLEKQEQNVLVQKLANLAGTGEDNVSYKKALEKLNNDASVNGILTFRPLPEGIDEEV
;
A
#
# COMPACT_ATOMS: atom_id res chain seq x y z
N MET A 1 11.29 -6.90 -4.22
CA MET A 1 10.79 -6.16 -5.41
C MET A 1 11.77 -5.04 -5.76
N LYS A 2 11.96 -4.75 -7.06
CA LYS A 2 12.83 -3.68 -7.57
C LYS A 2 12.13 -2.90 -8.67
N ILE A 3 12.12 -1.57 -8.57
CA ILE A 3 11.67 -0.69 -9.64
C ILE A 3 12.87 -0.45 -10.57
N GLU A 4 12.69 -0.67 -11.87
CA GLU A 4 13.75 -0.50 -12.86
C GLU A 4 13.62 0.83 -13.61
N LYS A 5 12.38 1.23 -13.94
CA LYS A 5 12.13 2.43 -14.74
C LYS A 5 10.84 3.11 -14.32
N VAL A 6 10.89 4.42 -14.24
CA VAL A 6 9.74 5.27 -13.98
C VAL A 6 9.60 6.30 -15.10
N GLN A 7 8.42 6.35 -15.71
CA GLN A 7 8.07 7.35 -16.72
C GLN A 7 6.85 8.12 -16.25
N ILE A 8 6.96 9.42 -16.16
CA ILE A 8 5.89 10.34 -15.75
C ILE A 8 5.56 11.20 -16.97
N ASN A 9 4.38 11.00 -17.52
CA ASN A 9 3.91 11.91 -18.57
C ASN A 9 3.53 13.24 -17.94
N ALA A 10 2.62 13.22 -16.97
CA ALA A 10 2.36 14.35 -16.10
C ALA A 10 1.77 13.90 -14.75
N PHE A 11 2.27 14.46 -13.65
CA PHE A 11 1.79 14.25 -12.28
C PHE A 11 2.25 15.40 -11.37
N GLY A 12 1.31 16.18 -10.86
CA GLY A 12 1.62 17.39 -10.09
C GLY A 12 2.46 18.37 -10.90
N ASN A 13 3.65 18.68 -10.40
CA ASN A 13 4.63 19.56 -11.07
C ASN A 13 5.66 18.78 -11.92
N LEU A 14 5.52 17.48 -12.06
CA LEU A 14 6.41 16.64 -12.86
C LEU A 14 5.78 16.38 -14.22
N GLU A 15 6.50 16.75 -15.28
CA GLU A 15 6.07 16.55 -16.67
C GLU A 15 7.22 15.94 -17.47
N ASN A 16 6.91 14.97 -18.34
CA ASN A 16 7.84 14.34 -19.28
C ASN A 16 9.16 13.90 -18.62
N LYS A 17 9.07 13.21 -17.48
CA LYS A 17 10.23 12.69 -16.76
C LYS A 17 10.39 11.19 -17.00
N GLN A 18 11.61 10.79 -17.29
CA GLN A 18 11.99 9.38 -17.33
C GLN A 18 13.21 9.18 -16.46
N ILE A 19 13.13 8.20 -15.55
CA ILE A 19 14.17 7.89 -14.59
C ILE A 19 14.39 6.37 -14.65
N GLU A 20 15.63 5.98 -14.90
CA GLU A 20 16.07 4.60 -14.80
C GLU A 20 16.80 4.40 -13.47
N LEU A 21 16.41 3.38 -12.73
CA LEU A 21 16.94 3.10 -11.41
C LEU A 21 17.96 1.95 -11.50
N GLY A 22 19.10 2.17 -10.89
CA GLY A 22 20.17 1.18 -10.80
C GLY A 22 19.86 0.05 -9.83
N GLU A 23 20.79 -0.89 -9.71
CA GLU A 23 20.59 -2.11 -8.91
C GLU A 23 20.62 -1.89 -7.40
N ASN A 24 21.39 -0.92 -6.95
CA ASN A 24 21.62 -0.68 -5.54
C ASN A 24 20.90 0.60 -5.08
N ILE A 25 21.60 1.45 -4.35
CA ILE A 25 21.07 2.71 -3.81
C ILE A 25 20.95 3.73 -4.94
N ASN A 26 19.79 4.35 -5.08
CA ASN A 26 19.53 5.44 -6.01
C ASN A 26 19.31 6.73 -5.22
N ILE A 27 20.05 7.79 -5.52
CA ILE A 27 19.93 9.07 -4.84
C ILE A 27 19.29 10.09 -5.79
N ILE A 28 18.08 10.55 -5.44
CA ILE A 28 17.37 11.59 -6.18
C ILE A 28 17.58 12.92 -5.47
N LYS A 29 18.41 13.79 -6.05
CA LYS A 29 18.74 15.10 -5.51
C LYS A 29 18.03 16.22 -6.27
N GLY A 30 17.58 17.24 -5.57
CA GLY A 30 16.96 18.43 -6.15
C GLY A 30 16.72 19.50 -5.10
N LYS A 31 16.52 20.74 -5.55
CA LYS A 31 16.15 21.88 -4.68
C LYS A 31 14.81 21.62 -3.98
N ASN A 32 14.47 22.44 -2.98
CA ASN A 32 13.13 22.44 -2.42
C ASN A 32 12.12 22.72 -3.55
N GLU A 33 10.94 22.14 -3.45
CA GLU A 33 9.86 22.25 -4.44
C GLU A 33 10.16 21.64 -5.84
N SER A 34 11.27 20.93 -6.00
CA SER A 34 11.63 20.29 -7.27
C SER A 34 10.83 19.03 -7.60
N GLY A 35 9.85 18.66 -6.77
CA GLY A 35 9.00 17.49 -7.01
C GLY A 35 9.50 16.17 -6.41
N LYS A 36 10.48 16.14 -5.49
CA LYS A 36 10.97 14.90 -4.87
C LYS A 36 9.86 14.13 -4.13
N SER A 37 9.07 14.82 -3.31
CA SER A 37 7.92 14.22 -2.62
C SER A 37 6.79 13.86 -3.59
N THR A 38 6.61 14.64 -4.64
CA THR A 38 5.67 14.35 -5.73
C THR A 38 6.07 13.06 -6.47
N PHE A 39 7.36 12.84 -6.68
CA PHE A 39 7.89 11.61 -7.28
C PHE A 39 7.62 10.37 -6.42
N LEU A 40 7.84 10.47 -5.10
CA LEU A 40 7.52 9.38 -4.18
C LEU A 40 6.01 9.09 -4.17
N LYS A 41 5.17 10.13 -4.09
CA LYS A 41 3.71 9.99 -4.16
C LYS A 41 3.26 9.38 -5.48
N PHE A 42 3.87 9.77 -6.61
CA PHE A 42 3.61 9.16 -7.90
C PHE A 42 3.84 7.64 -7.87
N ILE A 43 4.95 7.17 -7.30
CA ILE A 43 5.23 5.71 -7.19
C ILE A 43 4.14 5.00 -6.39
N VAL A 44 3.74 5.56 -5.25
CA VAL A 44 2.68 4.99 -4.42
C VAL A 44 1.36 4.92 -5.19
N ASP A 45 0.96 6.03 -5.82
CA ASP A 45 -0.30 6.12 -6.55
C ASP A 45 -0.32 5.26 -7.82
N MET A 46 0.84 5.00 -8.41
CA MET A 46 0.95 4.04 -9.53
C MET A 46 0.58 2.63 -9.09
N PHE A 47 0.96 2.21 -7.89
CA PHE A 47 0.68 0.88 -7.39
C PHE A 47 -0.72 0.75 -6.77
N TYR A 48 -1.13 1.69 -5.93
CA TYR A 48 -2.38 1.60 -5.16
C TYR A 48 -3.52 2.43 -5.72
N GLY A 49 -3.23 3.42 -6.56
CA GLY A 49 -4.21 4.36 -7.10
C GLY A 49 -4.27 5.65 -6.30
N ILE A 50 -4.84 6.68 -6.90
CA ILE A 50 -4.98 8.00 -6.27
C ILE A 50 -6.35 8.17 -5.64
N SER A 51 -6.39 8.70 -4.41
CA SER A 51 -7.65 8.97 -3.72
C SER A 51 -8.38 10.17 -4.36
N LYS A 52 -9.65 9.95 -4.71
CA LYS A 52 -10.56 10.99 -5.21
C LYS A 52 -11.52 11.50 -4.12
N ASN A 53 -11.41 10.95 -2.91
CA ASN A 53 -12.28 11.33 -1.80
C ASN A 53 -11.79 12.61 -1.14
N LYS A 54 -12.70 13.57 -0.98
CA LYS A 54 -12.45 14.80 -0.22
C LYS A 54 -12.71 14.56 1.25
N ARG A 55 -11.78 14.94 2.11
CA ARG A 55 -11.99 14.96 3.56
C ARG A 55 -12.45 16.37 3.97
N GLY A 56 -13.77 16.55 4.07
CA GLY A 56 -14.35 17.85 4.41
C GLY A 56 -14.14 18.90 3.30
N LYS A 57 -13.48 20.03 3.63
CA LYS A 57 -13.17 21.13 2.70
C LYS A 57 -11.81 20.98 2.01
N GLU A 58 -11.04 19.95 2.35
CA GLU A 58 -9.71 19.74 1.77
C GLU A 58 -9.79 19.18 0.35
N PHE A 59 -8.79 19.51 -0.46
CA PHE A 59 -8.61 18.93 -1.78
C PHE A 59 -8.30 17.42 -1.63
N SER A 60 -8.87 16.60 -2.52
CA SER A 60 -8.45 15.21 -2.63
C SER A 60 -7.01 15.13 -3.16
N ASP A 61 -6.35 13.98 -2.99
CA ASP A 61 -5.04 13.78 -3.60
C ASP A 61 -5.11 13.92 -5.13
N TYR A 62 -6.20 13.45 -5.73
CA TYR A 62 -6.44 13.64 -7.16
C TYR A 62 -6.43 15.14 -7.55
N ASP A 63 -7.16 15.99 -6.80
CA ASP A 63 -7.22 17.45 -7.08
C ASP A 63 -5.85 18.12 -6.86
N ARG A 64 -5.09 17.65 -5.87
CA ARG A 64 -3.77 18.18 -5.50
C ARG A 64 -2.70 17.87 -6.53
N TYR A 65 -2.71 16.65 -7.09
CA TYR A 65 -1.67 16.19 -8.01
C TYR A 65 -2.09 16.19 -9.47
N LYS A 66 -3.32 16.58 -9.80
CA LYS A 66 -3.75 16.76 -11.18
C LYS A 66 -2.98 17.91 -11.80
N PRO A 67 -2.30 17.72 -12.95
CA PRO A 67 -1.58 18.78 -13.65
C PRO A 67 -2.53 19.92 -14.06
N TRP A 68 -2.08 21.15 -13.90
CA TRP A 68 -2.94 22.32 -14.19
C TRP A 68 -3.04 22.63 -15.68
N ASN A 69 -1.96 22.38 -16.42
CA ASN A 69 -1.82 22.76 -17.83
C ASN A 69 -1.79 21.57 -18.77
N ASN A 70 -1.99 20.35 -18.29
CA ASN A 70 -1.87 19.16 -19.10
C ASN A 70 -3.09 18.25 -18.91
N GLU A 71 -3.68 17.79 -20.02
CA GLU A 71 -4.75 16.81 -19.99
C GLU A 71 -4.23 15.40 -19.69
N GLU A 72 -2.94 15.15 -19.95
CA GLU A 72 -2.29 13.89 -19.61
C GLU A 72 -2.00 13.84 -18.11
N PHE A 73 -2.71 12.99 -17.41
CA PHE A 73 -2.46 12.68 -16.01
C PHE A 73 -2.16 11.20 -15.89
N SER A 74 -0.94 10.82 -16.26
CA SER A 74 -0.58 9.42 -16.46
C SER A 74 0.91 9.17 -16.29
N GLY A 75 1.24 7.89 -16.20
CA GLY A 75 2.61 7.43 -16.22
C GLY A 75 2.73 5.92 -16.28
N LYS A 76 3.97 5.46 -16.21
CA LYS A 76 4.34 4.07 -16.36
C LYS A 76 5.47 3.72 -15.39
N ILE A 77 5.40 2.53 -14.80
CA ILE A 77 6.48 1.95 -13.99
C ILE A 77 6.78 0.55 -14.48
N THR A 78 8.06 0.27 -14.69
CA THR A 78 8.56 -1.08 -14.92
C THR A 78 9.24 -1.57 -13.65
N TYR A 79 8.87 -2.75 -13.18
CA TYR A 79 9.40 -3.33 -11.94
C TYR A 79 9.54 -4.84 -12.04
N LYS A 80 10.41 -5.39 -11.20
CA LYS A 80 10.67 -6.82 -11.07
C LYS A 80 10.35 -7.29 -9.65
N LEU A 81 9.63 -8.39 -9.53
CA LEU A 81 9.35 -9.03 -8.25
C LEU A 81 10.49 -9.97 -7.82
N ASP A 82 10.50 -10.39 -6.56
CA ASP A 82 11.54 -11.29 -6.02
C ASP A 82 11.51 -12.69 -6.64
N ASN A 83 10.38 -13.09 -7.22
CA ASN A 83 10.25 -14.31 -8.01
C ASN A 83 10.88 -14.22 -9.42
N GLY A 84 11.53 -13.09 -9.72
CA GLY A 84 12.19 -12.85 -11.00
C GLY A 84 11.29 -12.34 -12.13
N LYS A 85 9.97 -12.35 -11.97
CA LYS A 85 9.03 -11.87 -12.99
C LYS A 85 9.04 -10.36 -13.11
N LYS A 86 9.00 -9.88 -14.33
CA LYS A 86 8.99 -8.46 -14.69
C LYS A 86 7.59 -8.03 -15.13
N TYR A 87 7.21 -6.84 -14.71
CA TYR A 87 5.92 -6.25 -15.02
C TYR A 87 6.06 -4.79 -15.41
N GLU A 88 5.12 -4.34 -16.22
CA GLU A 88 4.94 -2.93 -16.53
C GLU A 88 3.52 -2.52 -16.15
N VAL A 89 3.38 -1.47 -15.35
CA VAL A 89 2.09 -0.86 -15.04
C VAL A 89 2.00 0.51 -15.73
N PHE A 90 0.93 0.71 -16.49
CA PHE A 90 0.52 2.00 -17.03
C PHE A 90 -0.74 2.45 -16.32
N ARG A 91 -0.74 3.66 -15.75
CA ARG A 91 -1.90 4.24 -15.10
C ARG A 91 -2.22 5.61 -15.69
N ASP A 92 -3.45 5.74 -16.16
CA ASP A 92 -4.11 7.00 -16.42
C ASP A 92 -4.97 7.32 -15.19
N PHE A 93 -4.58 8.32 -14.41
CA PHE A 93 -5.24 8.68 -13.15
C PHE A 93 -6.66 9.24 -13.34
N ASN A 94 -7.04 9.63 -14.56
CA ASN A 94 -8.42 9.95 -14.90
C ASN A 94 -9.29 8.69 -14.91
N LYS A 95 -8.71 7.53 -15.20
CA LYS A 95 -9.36 6.22 -15.19
C LYS A 95 -9.20 5.54 -13.84
N LYS A 96 -10.06 4.58 -13.55
CA LYS A 96 -10.05 3.88 -12.28
C LYS A 96 -8.97 2.79 -12.25
N ASN A 97 -8.87 2.01 -13.30
CA ASN A 97 -8.01 0.83 -13.33
C ASN A 97 -6.78 1.08 -14.19
N PRO A 98 -5.59 0.60 -13.74
CA PRO A 98 -4.39 0.62 -14.55
C PRO A 98 -4.44 -0.47 -15.61
N LYS A 99 -3.52 -0.41 -16.56
CA LYS A 99 -3.14 -1.51 -17.43
C LYS A 99 -1.86 -2.14 -16.91
N ILE A 100 -1.83 -3.46 -16.83
CA ILE A 100 -0.70 -4.23 -16.33
C ILE A 100 -0.25 -5.18 -17.45
N TYR A 101 1.03 -5.15 -17.73
CA TYR A 101 1.64 -5.99 -18.76
C TYR A 101 2.67 -6.91 -18.11
N ASN A 102 2.72 -8.14 -18.58
CA ASN A 102 3.77 -9.10 -18.24
C ASN A 102 5.05 -8.84 -19.05
N GLU A 103 6.08 -9.68 -18.87
CA GLU A 103 7.36 -9.55 -19.54
C GLU A 103 7.25 -9.73 -21.07
N GLU A 104 6.27 -10.49 -21.53
CA GLU A 104 5.96 -10.72 -22.93
C GLU A 104 5.15 -9.56 -23.57
N GLY A 105 4.74 -8.57 -22.77
CA GLY A 105 3.95 -7.42 -23.20
C GLY A 105 2.45 -7.70 -23.32
N GLU A 106 1.96 -8.80 -22.76
CA GLU A 106 0.55 -9.16 -22.75
C GLU A 106 -0.19 -8.39 -21.65
N ASP A 107 -1.39 -7.91 -21.95
CA ASP A 107 -2.27 -7.22 -21.00
C ASP A 107 -2.95 -8.24 -20.07
N ILE A 108 -2.44 -8.32 -18.85
CA ILE A 108 -2.94 -9.20 -17.78
C ILE A 108 -3.81 -8.45 -16.75
N SER A 109 -4.27 -7.26 -17.06
CA SER A 109 -5.05 -6.41 -16.12
C SER A 109 -6.31 -7.09 -15.60
N LYS A 110 -6.90 -8.01 -16.38
CA LYS A 110 -8.14 -8.71 -16.03
C LYS A 110 -7.93 -9.87 -15.04
N GLU A 111 -6.69 -10.29 -14.80
CA GLU A 111 -6.37 -11.38 -13.88
C GLU A 111 -6.50 -10.94 -12.42
N TYR A 112 -6.48 -9.63 -12.17
CA TYR A 112 -6.51 -9.06 -10.83
C TYR A 112 -7.90 -8.62 -10.40
N THR A 113 -8.17 -8.77 -9.11
CA THR A 113 -9.43 -8.35 -8.50
C THR A 113 -9.61 -6.83 -8.59
N ILE A 114 -10.81 -6.42 -8.98
CA ILE A 114 -11.19 -5.01 -9.03
C ILE A 114 -12.13 -4.72 -7.87
N ASP A 115 -11.66 -3.93 -6.91
CA ASP A 115 -12.50 -3.39 -5.86
C ASP A 115 -13.35 -2.22 -6.38
N LYS A 116 -14.61 -2.13 -5.91
CA LYS A 116 -15.53 -1.08 -6.35
C LYS A 116 -15.09 0.33 -5.95
N VAL A 117 -14.36 0.46 -4.86
CA VAL A 117 -13.88 1.74 -4.32
C VAL A 117 -12.42 1.98 -4.68
N ALA A 118 -11.53 1.07 -4.29
CA ALA A 118 -10.08 1.21 -4.44
C ALA A 118 -9.56 0.95 -5.87
N GLY A 119 -10.33 0.28 -6.73
CA GLY A 119 -9.89 -0.10 -8.06
C GLY A 119 -9.13 -1.44 -8.09
N SER A 120 -8.20 -1.61 -9.01
CA SER A 120 -7.44 -2.86 -9.14
C SER A 120 -6.48 -3.05 -7.97
N LYS A 121 -6.52 -4.24 -7.36
CA LYS A 121 -5.65 -4.66 -6.25
C LYS A 121 -4.41 -5.43 -6.70
N PHE A 122 -4.00 -5.27 -7.94
CA PHE A 122 -2.92 -6.04 -8.54
C PHE A 122 -1.65 -6.08 -7.69
N PHE A 123 -1.24 -4.94 -7.16
CA PHE A 123 0.01 -4.85 -6.40
C PHE A 123 -0.09 -5.55 -5.04
N THR A 124 -1.21 -5.40 -4.35
CA THR A 124 -1.49 -6.15 -3.12
C THR A 124 -1.54 -7.66 -3.35
N GLU A 125 -2.12 -8.09 -4.48
CA GLU A 125 -2.18 -9.53 -4.83
C GLU A 125 -0.81 -10.10 -5.18
N GLN A 126 0.04 -9.32 -5.86
CA GLN A 126 1.40 -9.72 -6.23
C GLN A 126 2.36 -9.76 -5.04
N THR A 127 2.26 -8.78 -4.13
CA THR A 127 3.25 -8.57 -3.08
C THR A 127 2.75 -8.94 -1.68
N LYS A 128 1.43 -9.09 -1.51
CA LYS A 128 0.75 -9.24 -0.21
C LYS A 128 0.94 -8.04 0.73
N ILE A 129 1.31 -6.88 0.18
CA ILE A 129 1.55 -5.64 0.93
C ILE A 129 0.39 -4.68 0.66
N GLU A 130 -0.32 -4.29 1.71
CA GLU A 130 -1.36 -3.27 1.65
C GLU A 130 -0.74 -1.86 1.62
N GLU A 131 -1.51 -0.87 1.11
CA GLU A 131 -1.05 0.51 0.96
C GLU A 131 -0.51 1.11 2.27
N ASN A 132 -1.23 0.96 3.38
CA ASN A 132 -0.81 1.48 4.68
C ASN A 132 0.50 0.84 5.16
N THR A 133 0.66 -0.46 4.95
CA THR A 133 1.91 -1.16 5.26
C THR A 133 3.05 -0.64 4.39
N PHE A 134 2.80 -0.42 3.10
CA PHE A 134 3.79 0.14 2.19
C PHE A 134 4.23 1.54 2.61
N LEU A 135 3.28 2.42 2.93
CA LEU A 135 3.55 3.79 3.38
C LEU A 135 4.32 3.84 4.69
N SER A 136 4.02 2.95 5.63
CA SER A 136 4.66 2.94 6.96
C SER A 136 6.04 2.28 6.97
N THR A 137 6.35 1.38 6.02
CA THR A 137 7.58 0.59 6.02
C THR A 137 8.53 0.89 4.87
N PHE A 138 8.00 1.13 3.67
CA PHE A 138 8.80 1.29 2.45
C PHE A 138 8.88 2.74 1.96
N ALA A 139 7.87 3.56 2.26
CA ALA A 139 7.79 4.95 1.81
C ALA A 139 7.92 5.90 3.00
N ALA A 140 9.14 6.01 3.60
CA ALA A 140 9.39 6.94 4.69
C ALA A 140 9.30 8.41 4.19
N CYS A 141 8.14 9.02 4.36
CA CYS A 141 7.93 10.44 4.06
C CYS A 141 8.44 11.32 5.21
N GLN A 142 8.82 12.58 4.91
CA GLN A 142 9.28 13.57 5.91
C GLN A 142 8.21 13.95 6.94
N THR A 143 6.95 13.84 6.58
CA THR A 143 5.82 14.11 7.44
C THR A 143 5.33 12.81 8.06
N GLU A 144 5.69 12.67 9.33
CA GLU A 144 5.04 11.79 10.30
C GLU A 144 5.09 10.28 10.05
N VAL A 145 6.12 9.66 10.59
CA VAL A 145 6.00 8.33 11.18
C VAL A 145 5.13 8.42 12.45
N LYS A 146 3.98 9.05 12.34
CA LYS A 146 2.89 8.90 13.31
C LYS A 146 1.97 7.85 12.76
N LEU A 147 2.30 6.59 13.04
CA LEU A 147 1.31 5.52 12.92
C LEU A 147 0.10 5.95 13.75
N GLU A 148 -1.04 6.18 13.10
CA GLU A 148 -2.29 6.35 13.83
C GLU A 148 -2.48 5.13 14.75
N LYS A 149 -3.07 5.33 15.94
CA LYS A 149 -3.25 4.24 16.92
C LYS A 149 -3.90 2.99 16.32
N GLN A 150 -4.73 3.15 15.29
CA GLN A 150 -5.35 2.03 14.57
C GLN A 150 -4.33 1.24 13.72
N GLU A 151 -3.39 1.92 13.08
CA GLU A 151 -2.33 1.28 12.26
C GLU A 151 -1.29 0.59 13.13
N GLN A 152 -0.95 1.16 14.29
CA GLN A 152 -0.12 0.51 15.30
C GLN A 152 -0.76 -0.79 15.77
N ASN A 153 -2.07 -0.79 16.04
CA ASN A 153 -2.80 -1.99 16.45
C ASN A 153 -2.80 -3.09 15.37
N VAL A 154 -2.93 -2.73 14.09
CA VAL A 154 -2.87 -3.68 12.97
C VAL A 154 -1.47 -4.28 12.83
N LEU A 155 -0.42 -3.47 12.96
CA LEU A 155 0.98 -3.92 12.90
C LEU A 155 1.32 -4.84 14.08
N VAL A 156 0.93 -4.45 15.30
CA VAL A 156 1.11 -5.25 16.51
C VAL A 156 0.33 -6.57 16.40
N GLN A 157 -0.90 -6.56 15.87
CA GLN A 157 -1.66 -7.80 15.66
C GLN A 157 -1.02 -8.71 14.61
N LYS A 158 -0.50 -8.17 13.51
CA LYS A 158 0.23 -8.99 12.51
C LYS A 158 1.50 -9.59 13.09
N LEU A 159 2.28 -8.82 13.84
CA LEU A 159 3.46 -9.31 14.53
C LEU A 159 3.13 -10.37 15.59
N ALA A 160 2.08 -10.15 16.36
CA ALA A 160 1.62 -11.14 17.35
C ALA A 160 1.12 -12.44 16.71
N ASN A 161 0.42 -12.35 15.56
CA ASN A 161 -0.01 -13.52 14.81
C ASN A 161 1.18 -14.29 14.24
N LEU A 162 2.16 -13.61 13.66
CA LEU A 162 3.39 -14.21 13.14
C LEU A 162 4.21 -14.88 14.26
N ALA A 163 4.30 -14.25 15.41
CA ALA A 163 5.02 -14.80 16.57
C ALA A 163 4.30 -16.02 17.21
N GLY A 164 2.96 -16.03 17.16
CA GLY A 164 2.16 -17.07 17.80
C GLY A 164 1.82 -18.27 16.92
N THR A 165 1.54 -18.06 15.65
CA THR A 165 1.04 -19.10 14.73
C THR A 165 1.91 -19.30 13.48
N GLY A 166 2.85 -18.38 13.19
CA GLY A 166 3.64 -18.41 11.96
C GLY A 166 2.86 -18.09 10.69
N GLU A 167 1.57 -17.77 10.78
CA GLU A 167 0.71 -17.47 9.64
C GLU A 167 0.00 -16.12 9.79
N ASP A 168 0.05 -15.32 8.73
CA ASP A 168 -0.56 -13.97 8.67
C ASP A 168 -2.10 -13.96 8.72
N ASN A 169 -2.73 -15.09 8.40
CA ASN A 169 -4.18 -15.19 8.19
C ASN A 169 -4.95 -15.67 9.44
N VAL A 170 -4.24 -16.12 10.48
CA VAL A 170 -4.88 -16.63 11.71
C VAL A 170 -4.91 -15.53 12.75
N SER A 171 -6.04 -14.89 12.92
CA SER A 171 -6.25 -13.90 13.96
C SER A 171 -6.70 -14.56 15.25
N TYR A 172 -5.82 -14.62 16.25
CA TYR A 172 -6.14 -15.05 17.62
C TYR A 172 -7.38 -14.33 18.18
N LYS A 173 -7.53 -13.03 17.89
CA LYS A 173 -8.68 -12.24 18.32
C LYS A 173 -9.99 -12.69 17.68
N LYS A 174 -9.97 -13.00 16.37
CA LYS A 174 -11.15 -13.55 15.67
C LYS A 174 -11.51 -14.96 16.16
N ALA A 175 -10.50 -15.77 16.49
CA ALA A 175 -10.73 -17.10 17.08
C ALA A 175 -11.35 -16.98 18.48
N LEU A 176 -10.86 -16.07 19.32
CA LEU A 176 -11.42 -15.77 20.64
C LEU A 176 -12.85 -15.21 20.57
N GLU A 177 -13.12 -14.26 19.66
CA GLU A 177 -14.46 -13.72 19.44
C GLU A 177 -15.44 -14.80 18.97
N LYS A 178 -14.99 -15.72 18.11
CA LYS A 178 -15.79 -16.84 17.63
C LYS A 178 -16.08 -17.83 18.75
N LEU A 179 -15.07 -18.18 19.57
CA LEU A 179 -15.22 -19.03 20.74
C LEU A 179 -16.13 -18.40 21.80
N ASN A 180 -16.01 -17.10 22.07
CA ASN A 180 -16.89 -16.41 23.01
C ASN A 180 -18.33 -16.31 22.50
N ASN A 181 -18.55 -16.11 21.22
CA ASN A 181 -19.88 -16.10 20.63
C ASN A 181 -20.52 -17.50 20.64
N ASP A 182 -19.77 -18.54 20.31
CA ASP A 182 -20.23 -19.92 20.35
C ASP A 182 -20.50 -20.36 21.80
N ALA A 183 -19.69 -19.92 22.77
CA ALA A 183 -19.89 -20.20 24.19
C ALA A 183 -21.13 -19.48 24.76
N SER A 184 -21.41 -18.23 24.32
CA SER A 184 -22.60 -17.49 24.75
C SER A 184 -23.90 -18.07 24.19
N VAL A 185 -23.85 -18.69 23.01
CA VAL A 185 -25.04 -19.35 22.39
C VAL A 185 -25.34 -20.71 23.03
N ASN A 186 -24.32 -21.44 23.51
CA ASN A 186 -24.47 -22.79 24.04
C ASN A 186 -24.44 -22.90 25.58
N GLY A 187 -24.36 -21.79 26.31
CA GLY A 187 -24.49 -21.74 27.77
C GLY A 187 -23.38 -22.48 28.55
N ILE A 188 -22.23 -22.75 27.96
CA ILE A 188 -21.14 -23.49 28.60
C ILE A 188 -19.82 -22.74 28.49
N LEU A 189 -19.26 -22.37 29.65
CA LEU A 189 -17.94 -21.82 29.94
C LEU A 189 -17.78 -20.29 29.76
N THR A 190 -17.99 -19.57 30.85
CA THR A 190 -17.38 -18.27 31.07
C THR A 190 -15.90 -18.46 31.40
N PHE A 191 -15.00 -18.17 30.50
CA PHE A 191 -13.59 -17.98 30.83
C PHE A 191 -13.46 -16.69 31.67
N ARG A 192 -13.18 -16.80 32.94
CA ARG A 192 -12.71 -15.67 33.75
C ARG A 192 -11.30 -15.31 33.28
N PRO A 193 -11.02 -14.04 32.96
CA PRO A 193 -9.64 -13.62 32.80
C PRO A 193 -8.89 -13.89 34.10
N LEU A 194 -7.66 -14.39 33.99
CA LEU A 194 -6.75 -14.53 35.13
C LEU A 194 -6.59 -13.15 35.80
N PRO A 195 -6.60 -13.08 37.13
CA PRO A 195 -6.36 -11.83 37.82
C PRO A 195 -4.95 -11.33 37.51
N GLU A 196 -4.85 -10.04 37.17
CA GLU A 196 -3.58 -9.33 37.07
C GLU A 196 -2.88 -9.39 38.44
N GLY A 197 -1.66 -9.88 38.47
CA GLY A 197 -0.80 -9.86 39.64
C GLY A 197 -0.43 -11.26 40.16
N ILE A 198 0.53 -11.89 39.50
CA ILE A 198 1.48 -12.77 40.18
C ILE A 198 2.85 -12.20 39.83
N ASP A 199 3.37 -11.40 40.76
CA ASP A 199 4.77 -11.01 40.79
C ASP A 199 5.61 -12.28 40.94
N GLU A 200 6.58 -12.45 40.07
CA GLU A 200 7.61 -13.49 40.19
C GLU A 200 8.48 -13.16 41.41
N GLU A 201 8.28 -13.88 42.49
CA GLU A 201 9.33 -14.16 43.47
C GLU A 201 9.65 -15.68 43.38
N VAL A 202 10.79 -15.96 42.83
CA VAL A 202 11.94 -16.83 43.28
C VAL A 202 12.91 -17.00 42.13
#